data_133a1e8d39e2735fbccf5bb2ddfbffdf
#
_entry.id   133a1e8d39e2735fbccf5bb2ddfbffdf
#
_cell.length_a   1.000
_cell.length_b   1.000
_cell.length_c   1.000
_cell.angle_alpha   90.00
_cell.angle_beta   90.00
_cell.angle_gamma   90.00
#
_symmetry.space_group_name_H-M   'P 1'
#
loop_
_entity.id
_entity.type
_entity.pdbx_description
1 polymer ?
#
loop_
_entity_poly.entity_id
_entity_poly.type
_entity_poly.pdbx_seq_one_letter_code
_entity_poly.pdbx_strand_id
1 'polypeptide(L)'
;HDKTYDVVGIAIVEPESKCSEIMGIPVVAYGKDVYEYVCHNVIDDVLICMDPGRQDEIERVTNKFLEMGVTVHVKMNMFTQGLPNVYFGRINAVNVLTTSMKTVQPYEIVGCLITAILFIFIAPAIKIADPKGPVFFGQERVGKNGRKFKIYKFRSMYSDAEERKKELMDKNKMSGLMFKIDADPRIIGSGPDGKRKGLGHFLRASSLDEFPNFWSILKGDMSLVGTRPPTMDEYEKYELHHKSRLAAKPGLTGIWQVCGRSDFTDFEEVVKLDNEYIKNWTIGLDIKIILKTVVVVIARRGSV
;
A
#
# COMPACT_ATOMS: atom_id res chain seq x y z
N HIS A 1 19.93 -25.96 0.32
CA HIS A 1 19.61 -24.54 0.37
C HIS A 1 18.89 -24.18 -0.93
N ASP A 2 17.57 -23.98 -0.85
CA ASP A 2 16.85 -23.38 -1.94
C ASP A 2 17.17 -21.88 -1.94
N LYS A 3 17.77 -21.38 -3.01
CA LYS A 3 18.17 -19.95 -3.13
C LYS A 3 16.99 -18.99 -3.22
N THR A 4 15.77 -19.50 -3.11
CA THR A 4 14.53 -18.73 -3.28
C THR A 4 14.08 -18.02 -2.00
N TYR A 5 14.50 -18.52 -0.84
CA TYR A 5 14.10 -17.99 0.48
C TYR A 5 15.32 -17.63 1.32
N ASP A 6 15.28 -16.43 1.90
CA ASP A 6 16.22 -15.98 2.94
C ASP A 6 15.51 -16.09 4.29
N VAL A 7 15.95 -17.05 5.11
CA VAL A 7 15.33 -17.34 6.41
C VAL A 7 15.91 -16.37 7.44
N VAL A 8 15.13 -15.36 7.81
CA VAL A 8 15.55 -14.29 8.74
C VAL A 8 15.44 -14.71 10.21
N GLY A 9 14.62 -15.71 10.56
CA GLY A 9 14.48 -16.16 11.92
C GLY A 9 13.43 -17.25 12.14
N ILE A 10 13.42 -17.80 13.35
CA ILE A 10 12.46 -18.77 13.84
C ILE A 10 11.65 -18.14 14.97
N ALA A 11 10.34 -18.35 14.97
CA ALA A 11 9.49 -18.04 16.11
C ALA A 11 8.95 -19.34 16.73
N ILE A 12 8.97 -19.41 18.05
CA ILE A 12 8.53 -20.60 18.82
C ILE A 12 7.23 -20.24 19.53
N VAL A 13 6.14 -20.94 19.20
CA VAL A 13 4.80 -20.65 19.77
C VAL A 13 4.73 -21.02 21.25
N GLU A 14 5.26 -22.19 21.61
CA GLU A 14 5.28 -22.71 22.99
C GLU A 14 6.69 -23.22 23.32
N PRO A 15 7.51 -22.39 23.95
CA PRO A 15 8.86 -22.81 24.29
C PRO A 15 8.84 -23.70 25.53
N GLU A 16 9.32 -24.94 25.39
CA GLU A 16 9.70 -25.78 26.55
C GLU A 16 10.94 -25.21 27.23
N SER A 17 11.83 -24.58 26.46
CA SER A 17 13.03 -23.86 26.94
C SER A 17 13.35 -22.71 25.99
N LYS A 18 13.86 -21.59 26.52
CA LYS A 18 14.35 -20.48 25.69
C LYS A 18 15.70 -20.82 25.10
N CYS A 19 15.83 -20.77 23.80
CA CYS A 19 17.07 -20.91 23.05
C CYS A 19 17.27 -19.69 22.15
N SER A 20 18.49 -19.27 21.93
CA SER A 20 18.79 -18.11 21.07
C SER A 20 18.88 -18.47 19.59
N GLU A 21 19.09 -19.76 19.28
CA GLU A 21 19.36 -20.24 17.93
C GLU A 21 18.90 -21.67 17.75
N ILE A 22 18.44 -22.06 16.58
CA ILE A 22 18.11 -23.41 16.16
C ILE A 22 18.74 -23.66 14.79
N MET A 23 19.66 -24.63 14.69
CA MET A 23 20.35 -25.01 13.44
C MET A 23 21.05 -23.84 12.73
N GLY A 24 21.60 -22.88 13.46
CA GLY A 24 22.25 -21.69 12.88
C GLY A 24 21.30 -20.56 12.51
N ILE A 25 20.00 -20.68 12.81
CA ILE A 25 19.00 -19.66 12.55
C ILE A 25 18.57 -19.03 13.88
N PRO A 26 18.58 -17.69 14.02
CA PRO A 26 18.22 -17.03 15.27
C PRO A 26 16.74 -17.24 15.63
N VAL A 27 16.46 -17.42 16.92
CA VAL A 27 15.10 -17.37 17.44
C VAL A 27 14.75 -15.92 17.73
N VAL A 28 13.82 -15.37 16.92
CA VAL A 28 13.49 -13.94 16.90
C VAL A 28 12.28 -13.58 17.76
N ALA A 29 11.42 -14.54 18.09
CA ALA A 29 10.23 -14.28 18.89
C ALA A 29 9.71 -15.56 19.59
N TYR A 30 8.96 -15.37 20.67
CA TYR A 30 8.28 -16.42 21.42
C TYR A 30 6.78 -16.10 21.57
N GLY A 31 5.95 -17.11 21.44
CA GLY A 31 4.50 -16.99 21.65
C GLY A 31 3.88 -15.85 20.83
N LYS A 32 3.23 -14.92 21.50
CA LYS A 32 2.53 -13.81 20.86
C LYS A 32 3.45 -12.70 20.33
N ASP A 33 4.70 -12.64 20.78
CA ASP A 33 5.67 -11.61 20.38
C ASP A 33 6.04 -11.74 18.89
N VAL A 34 5.76 -12.91 18.28
CA VAL A 34 5.95 -13.12 16.84
C VAL A 34 5.15 -12.12 15.99
N TYR A 35 3.96 -11.75 16.43
CA TYR A 35 3.13 -10.80 15.69
C TYR A 35 3.73 -9.39 15.73
N GLU A 36 4.25 -9.00 16.89
CA GLU A 36 4.96 -7.72 17.03
C GLU A 36 6.23 -7.69 16.18
N TYR A 37 7.00 -8.78 16.21
CA TYR A 37 8.19 -8.91 15.37
C TYR A 37 7.86 -8.74 13.88
N VAL A 38 6.85 -9.44 13.36
CA VAL A 38 6.41 -9.35 11.96
C VAL A 38 5.86 -7.96 11.63
N CYS A 39 5.26 -7.25 12.60
CA CYS A 39 4.82 -5.88 12.41
C CYS A 39 5.95 -4.87 12.21
N HIS A 40 7.10 -5.07 12.86
CA HIS A 40 8.21 -4.12 12.85
C HIS A 40 9.33 -4.49 11.85
N ASN A 41 9.25 -5.66 11.24
CA ASN A 41 10.23 -6.13 10.27
C ASN A 41 9.59 -6.39 8.90
N VAL A 42 10.38 -6.31 7.84
CA VAL A 42 9.92 -6.63 6.48
C VAL A 42 9.96 -8.13 6.31
N ILE A 43 8.80 -8.78 6.45
CA ILE A 43 8.60 -10.22 6.29
C ILE A 43 7.62 -10.45 5.14
N ASP A 44 8.05 -11.17 4.12
CA ASP A 44 7.19 -11.50 2.97
C ASP A 44 6.38 -12.78 3.22
N ASP A 45 7.02 -13.78 3.84
CA ASP A 45 6.48 -15.13 3.95
C ASP A 45 6.67 -15.68 5.36
N VAL A 46 5.65 -16.37 5.87
CA VAL A 46 5.70 -17.11 7.12
C VAL A 46 5.39 -18.57 6.85
N LEU A 47 6.25 -19.49 7.28
CA LEU A 47 6.02 -20.95 7.24
C LEU A 47 5.56 -21.43 8.61
N ILE A 48 4.33 -21.90 8.70
CA ILE A 48 3.77 -22.51 9.91
C ILE A 48 4.05 -24.01 9.91
N CYS A 49 4.80 -24.45 10.94
CA CYS A 49 5.12 -25.85 11.18
C CYS A 49 4.61 -26.24 12.59
N MET A 50 3.33 -26.56 12.68
CA MET A 50 2.68 -26.98 13.92
C MET A 50 2.18 -28.43 13.82
N ASP A 51 1.89 -29.05 14.97
CA ASP A 51 1.32 -30.39 15.03
C ASP A 51 -0.05 -30.41 14.35
N PRO A 52 -0.34 -31.38 13.45
CA PRO A 52 -1.62 -31.53 12.78
C PRO A 52 -2.84 -31.65 13.72
N GLY A 53 -2.64 -32.13 14.94
CA GLY A 53 -3.69 -32.21 15.95
C GLY A 53 -4.19 -30.84 16.47
N ARG A 54 -3.47 -29.75 16.14
CA ARG A 54 -3.80 -28.37 16.59
C ARG A 54 -4.45 -27.55 15.48
N GLN A 55 -5.39 -28.12 14.76
CA GLN A 55 -6.01 -27.52 13.56
C GLN A 55 -6.61 -26.13 13.81
N ASP A 56 -7.41 -25.98 14.89
CA ASP A 56 -8.05 -24.70 15.23
C ASP A 56 -7.02 -23.60 15.53
N GLU A 57 -5.86 -23.99 16.06
CA GLU A 57 -4.79 -23.05 16.34
C GLU A 57 -4.03 -22.67 15.08
N ILE A 58 -3.76 -23.64 14.20
CA ILE A 58 -3.16 -23.39 12.89
C ILE A 58 -4.02 -22.41 12.11
N GLU A 59 -5.35 -22.62 12.10
CA GLU A 59 -6.29 -21.73 11.44
C GLU A 59 -6.27 -20.32 12.05
N ARG A 60 -6.31 -20.21 13.38
CA ARG A 60 -6.26 -18.92 14.08
C ARG A 60 -4.97 -18.16 13.82
N VAL A 61 -3.82 -18.84 13.88
CA VAL A 61 -2.50 -18.26 13.62
C VAL A 61 -2.39 -17.84 12.16
N THR A 62 -2.86 -18.68 11.24
CA THR A 62 -2.90 -18.39 9.79
C THR A 62 -3.72 -17.14 9.50
N ASN A 63 -4.95 -17.08 10.02
CA ASN A 63 -5.83 -15.93 9.81
C ASN A 63 -5.19 -14.63 10.34
N LYS A 64 -4.52 -14.70 11.48
CA LYS A 64 -3.87 -13.54 12.05
C LYS A 64 -2.71 -13.01 11.22
N PHE A 65 -1.88 -13.88 10.63
CA PHE A 65 -0.85 -13.45 9.67
C PHE A 65 -1.43 -12.96 8.36
N LEU A 66 -2.53 -13.54 7.87
CA LEU A 66 -3.25 -13.04 6.71
C LEU A 66 -3.84 -11.64 6.95
N GLU A 67 -4.38 -11.38 8.15
CA GLU A 67 -4.82 -10.04 8.55
C GLU A 67 -3.68 -9.02 8.57
N MET A 68 -2.45 -9.46 8.85
CA MET A 68 -1.24 -8.64 8.78
C MET A 68 -0.70 -8.47 7.36
N GLY A 69 -1.26 -9.19 6.40
CA GLY A 69 -0.89 -9.10 5.00
C GLY A 69 0.29 -9.94 4.54
N VAL A 70 0.74 -10.84 5.37
CA VAL A 70 1.88 -11.72 5.08
C VAL A 70 1.42 -12.95 4.31
N THR A 71 2.22 -13.44 3.37
CA THR A 71 1.98 -14.73 2.72
C THR A 71 2.23 -15.85 3.70
N VAL A 72 1.27 -16.78 3.82
CA VAL A 72 1.37 -17.88 4.78
C VAL A 72 1.51 -19.21 4.05
N HIS A 73 2.54 -19.95 4.41
CA HIS A 73 2.76 -21.34 4.03
C HIS A 73 2.46 -22.23 5.23
N VAL A 74 1.62 -23.21 5.05
CA VAL A 74 1.33 -24.19 6.10
C VAL A 74 1.93 -25.54 5.70
N LYS A 75 2.71 -26.14 6.58
CA LYS A 75 3.22 -27.50 6.37
C LYS A 75 2.04 -28.44 6.22
N MET A 76 1.95 -29.09 5.05
CA MET A 76 0.82 -29.92 4.71
C MET A 76 0.79 -31.22 5.50
N ASN A 77 -0.16 -31.30 6.43
CA ASN A 77 -0.67 -32.56 6.93
C ASN A 77 -2.21 -32.58 6.90
N MET A 78 -2.89 -31.49 6.47
CA MET A 78 -4.36 -31.41 6.47
C MET A 78 -4.89 -30.37 5.47
N PHE A 79 -6.15 -30.52 5.08
CA PHE A 79 -6.89 -29.56 4.24
C PHE A 79 -7.43 -28.42 5.11
N THR A 80 -7.11 -27.18 4.75
CA THR A 80 -7.73 -25.98 5.33
C THR A 80 -8.80 -25.46 4.38
N GLN A 81 -10.07 -25.58 4.76
CA GLN A 81 -11.19 -24.99 4.03
C GLN A 81 -11.28 -23.49 4.36
N GLY A 82 -11.50 -22.64 3.33
CA GLY A 82 -11.76 -21.22 3.53
C GLY A 82 -10.58 -20.26 3.37
N LEU A 83 -9.37 -20.72 3.08
CA LEU A 83 -8.23 -19.84 2.79
C LEU A 83 -8.31 -19.26 1.37
N PRO A 84 -8.05 -17.95 1.17
CA PRO A 84 -8.06 -17.34 -0.15
C PRO A 84 -6.81 -17.70 -0.96
N ASN A 85 -6.95 -17.81 -2.29
CA ASN A 85 -5.83 -18.00 -3.23
C ASN A 85 -4.85 -19.09 -2.80
N VAL A 86 -5.39 -20.27 -2.51
CA VAL A 86 -4.61 -21.43 -2.06
C VAL A 86 -4.01 -22.17 -3.24
N TYR A 87 -2.72 -22.43 -3.18
CA TYR A 87 -2.03 -23.31 -4.13
C TYR A 87 -1.00 -24.19 -3.41
N PHE A 88 -0.80 -25.38 -3.99
CA PHE A 88 0.17 -26.32 -3.47
C PHE A 88 1.56 -25.99 -3.99
N GLY A 89 2.52 -25.97 -3.10
CA GLY A 89 3.91 -25.68 -3.42
C GLY A 89 4.88 -26.59 -2.67
N ARG A 90 6.16 -26.39 -2.92
CA ARG A 90 7.24 -27.09 -2.25
C ARG A 90 8.33 -26.11 -1.88
N ILE A 91 8.68 -26.11 -0.59
CA ILE A 91 9.82 -25.37 -0.06
C ILE A 91 10.86 -26.41 0.35
N ASN A 92 11.98 -26.49 -0.36
CA ASN A 92 12.97 -27.55 -0.24
C ASN A 92 12.31 -28.95 -0.36
N ALA A 93 12.42 -29.78 0.70
CA ALA A 93 11.84 -31.13 0.76
C ALA A 93 10.42 -31.14 1.38
N VAL A 94 9.88 -30.00 1.79
CA VAL A 94 8.58 -29.89 2.49
C VAL A 94 7.49 -29.50 1.50
N ASN A 95 6.42 -30.29 1.43
CA ASN A 95 5.20 -29.89 0.72
C ASN A 95 4.45 -28.87 1.58
N VAL A 96 4.07 -27.75 0.97
CA VAL A 96 3.39 -26.63 1.64
C VAL A 96 2.13 -26.23 0.90
N LEU A 97 1.18 -25.75 1.67
CA LEU A 97 0.02 -25.05 1.16
C LEU A 97 0.32 -23.55 1.26
N THR A 98 0.36 -22.87 0.11
CA THR A 98 0.63 -21.44 0.06
C THR A 98 -0.66 -20.69 -0.16
N THR A 99 -0.87 -19.63 0.61
CA THR A 99 -1.95 -18.67 0.42
C THR A 99 -1.38 -17.26 0.35
N SER A 100 -1.83 -16.47 -0.62
CA SER A 100 -1.35 -15.10 -0.84
C SER A 100 -2.47 -14.20 -1.33
N MET A 101 -2.28 -12.88 -1.20
CA MET A 101 -3.36 -11.93 -1.47
C MET A 101 -3.43 -11.47 -2.93
N LYS A 102 -2.37 -11.03 -3.56
CA LYS A 102 -2.45 -10.48 -4.93
C LYS A 102 -1.15 -10.63 -5.74
N THR A 103 -1.28 -10.83 -7.06
CA THR A 103 -0.18 -10.80 -8.04
C THR A 103 -0.29 -9.56 -8.96
N VAL A 104 0.82 -9.16 -9.60
CA VAL A 104 0.86 -8.09 -10.60
C VAL A 104 0.07 -8.48 -11.84
N GLN A 105 -0.67 -7.54 -12.42
CA GLN A 105 -1.51 -7.79 -13.58
C GLN A 105 -0.87 -7.26 -14.88
N PRO A 106 -1.02 -7.94 -16.04
CA PRO A 106 -0.39 -7.53 -17.31
C PRO A 106 -0.77 -6.13 -17.80
N TYR A 107 -1.99 -5.65 -17.52
CA TYR A 107 -2.46 -4.33 -17.96
C TYR A 107 -1.74 -3.17 -17.25
N GLU A 108 -1.02 -3.42 -16.17
CA GLU A 108 -0.24 -2.41 -15.45
C GLU A 108 0.91 -1.86 -16.31
N ILE A 109 1.38 -2.64 -17.29
CA ILE A 109 2.46 -2.25 -18.21
C ILE A 109 2.01 -1.18 -19.20
N VAL A 110 0.75 -1.24 -19.66
CA VAL A 110 0.19 -0.31 -20.65
C VAL A 110 0.18 1.14 -20.13
N GLY A 111 -0.05 1.33 -18.85
CA GLY A 111 -0.06 2.67 -18.23
C GLY A 111 1.28 3.41 -18.33
N CYS A 112 2.39 2.69 -18.38
CA CYS A 112 3.73 3.29 -18.48
C CYS A 112 3.95 4.02 -19.81
N LEU A 113 3.43 3.50 -20.91
CA LEU A 113 3.59 4.10 -22.25
C LEU A 113 2.83 5.42 -22.34
N ILE A 114 1.64 5.50 -21.76
CA ILE A 114 0.82 6.72 -21.73
C ILE A 114 1.55 7.83 -20.97
N THR A 115 2.22 7.47 -19.87
CA THR A 115 2.96 8.44 -19.04
C THR A 115 4.07 9.13 -19.81
N ALA A 116 4.82 8.41 -20.63
CA ALA A 116 5.92 8.98 -21.42
C ALA A 116 5.42 10.06 -22.39
N ILE A 117 4.25 9.89 -22.98
CA ILE A 117 3.65 10.89 -23.89
C ILE A 117 3.22 12.13 -23.12
N LEU A 118 2.54 11.98 -21.98
CA LEU A 118 2.08 13.09 -21.16
C LEU A 118 3.25 13.93 -20.59
N PHE A 119 4.37 13.30 -20.30
CA PHE A 119 5.55 13.97 -19.78
C PHE A 119 6.05 15.10 -20.69
N ILE A 120 6.01 14.92 -22.02
CA ILE A 120 6.49 15.89 -23.01
C ILE A 120 5.74 17.23 -22.87
N PHE A 121 4.46 17.20 -22.49
CA PHE A 121 3.60 18.40 -22.38
C PHE A 121 3.59 18.98 -20.96
N ILE A 122 3.54 18.14 -19.94
CA ILE A 122 3.36 18.57 -18.55
C ILE A 122 4.66 19.15 -17.97
N ALA A 123 5.82 18.57 -18.28
CA ALA A 123 7.08 19.03 -17.71
C ALA A 123 7.42 20.49 -18.10
N PRO A 124 7.32 20.89 -19.38
CA PRO A 124 7.51 22.30 -19.75
C PRO A 124 6.47 23.22 -19.10
N ALA A 125 5.19 22.81 -19.02
CA ALA A 125 4.14 23.64 -18.41
C ALA A 125 4.44 23.94 -16.93
N ILE A 126 4.93 22.95 -16.15
CA ILE A 126 5.34 23.17 -14.77
C ILE A 126 6.53 24.13 -14.68
N LYS A 127 7.53 23.97 -15.57
CA LYS A 127 8.72 24.84 -15.58
C LYS A 127 8.40 26.28 -15.96
N ILE A 128 7.43 26.50 -16.82
CA ILE A 128 6.94 27.85 -17.15
C ILE A 128 6.18 28.46 -15.97
N ALA A 129 5.34 27.67 -15.28
CA ALA A 129 4.51 28.16 -14.16
C ALA A 129 5.33 28.43 -12.87
N ASP A 130 6.34 27.61 -12.60
CA ASP A 130 7.27 27.77 -11.47
C ASP A 130 8.68 27.25 -11.82
N PRO A 131 9.57 28.13 -12.32
CA PRO A 131 10.92 27.75 -12.78
C PRO A 131 11.85 27.25 -11.67
N LYS A 132 11.64 27.72 -10.43
CA LYS A 132 12.59 27.54 -9.32
C LYS A 132 12.67 26.10 -8.79
N GLY A 133 11.58 25.35 -8.84
CA GLY A 133 11.55 24.01 -8.28
C GLY A 133 11.74 22.88 -9.32
N PRO A 134 11.91 21.63 -8.88
CA PRO A 134 11.98 20.47 -9.77
C PRO A 134 10.63 20.19 -10.44
N VAL A 135 10.63 19.49 -11.58
CA VAL A 135 9.41 19.06 -12.26
C VAL A 135 8.68 17.97 -11.46
N PHE A 136 9.45 17.09 -10.84
CA PHE A 136 8.93 16.00 -10.05
C PHE A 136 9.03 16.29 -8.56
N PHE A 137 7.98 15.90 -7.85
CA PHE A 137 7.96 15.75 -6.41
C PHE A 137 8.09 14.26 -6.08
N GLY A 138 9.02 13.91 -5.20
CA GLY A 138 9.20 12.54 -4.72
C GLY A 138 8.95 12.45 -3.21
N GLN A 139 8.18 11.46 -2.78
CA GLN A 139 7.88 11.23 -1.36
C GLN A 139 8.04 9.76 -1.00
N GLU A 140 8.67 9.49 0.14
CA GLU A 140 8.72 8.14 0.69
C GLU A 140 7.35 7.69 1.19
N ARG A 141 7.00 6.47 0.89
CA ARG A 141 5.76 5.81 1.27
C ARG A 141 6.05 4.38 1.70
N VAL A 142 5.09 3.79 2.39
CA VAL A 142 5.17 2.39 2.77
C VAL A 142 4.30 1.57 1.82
N GLY A 143 4.89 0.54 1.24
CA GLY A 143 4.28 -0.39 0.31
C GLY A 143 3.99 -1.75 0.92
N LYS A 144 3.90 -2.76 0.05
CA LYS A 144 3.60 -4.13 0.45
C LYS A 144 4.56 -4.61 1.54
N ASN A 145 4.01 -5.23 2.57
CA ASN A 145 4.73 -5.83 3.71
C ASN A 145 5.65 -4.84 4.46
N GLY A 146 5.30 -3.55 4.48
CA GLY A 146 6.10 -2.54 5.18
C GLY A 146 7.31 -2.01 4.41
N ARG A 147 7.55 -2.45 3.16
CA ARG A 147 8.68 -1.99 2.36
C ARG A 147 8.56 -0.52 1.99
N LYS A 148 9.60 0.24 2.26
CA LYS A 148 9.68 1.65 1.88
C LYS A 148 9.97 1.76 0.38
N PHE A 149 9.26 2.67 -0.29
CA PHE A 149 9.50 3.00 -1.68
C PHE A 149 9.21 4.47 -1.93
N LYS A 150 9.60 4.99 -3.09
CA LYS A 150 9.41 6.39 -3.44
C LYS A 150 8.34 6.53 -4.51
N ILE A 151 7.28 7.28 -4.20
CA ILE A 151 6.32 7.73 -5.20
C ILE A 151 6.83 8.99 -5.89
N TYR A 152 6.43 9.16 -7.14
CA TYR A 152 6.76 10.33 -7.95
C TYR A 152 5.48 10.98 -8.47
N LYS A 153 5.39 12.31 -8.32
CA LYS A 153 4.29 13.09 -8.87
C LYS A 153 4.84 14.24 -9.69
N PHE A 154 4.08 14.72 -10.65
CA PHE A 154 4.34 16.05 -11.17
C PHE A 154 4.11 17.08 -10.07
N ARG A 155 5.02 18.01 -9.94
CA ARG A 155 4.93 19.02 -8.89
C ARG A 155 3.73 19.94 -9.17
N SER A 156 2.72 19.83 -8.34
CA SER A 156 1.51 20.65 -8.36
C SER A 156 1.46 21.67 -7.23
N MET A 157 2.45 21.65 -6.32
CA MET A 157 2.59 22.56 -5.19
C MET A 157 3.92 23.30 -5.24
N TYR A 158 3.99 24.47 -4.59
CA TYR A 158 5.22 25.22 -4.42
C TYR A 158 6.27 24.42 -3.62
N SER A 159 7.54 24.77 -3.78
CA SER A 159 8.65 24.04 -3.14
C SER A 159 8.67 24.10 -1.61
N ASP A 160 8.08 25.13 -1.04
CA ASP A 160 7.92 25.36 0.41
C ASP A 160 6.61 24.80 1.01
N ALA A 161 5.91 23.97 0.24
CA ALA A 161 4.58 23.44 0.63
C ALA A 161 4.57 22.64 1.93
N GLU A 162 5.64 21.89 2.23
CA GLU A 162 5.73 21.11 3.48
C GLU A 162 5.97 22.02 4.71
N GLU A 163 6.73 23.09 4.57
CA GLU A 163 6.93 24.09 5.63
C GLU A 163 5.61 24.79 5.96
N ARG A 164 4.90 25.24 4.92
CA ARG A 164 3.58 25.86 5.06
C ARG A 164 2.50 24.93 5.60
N LYS A 165 2.66 23.62 5.45
CA LYS A 165 1.70 22.64 5.99
C LYS A 165 1.55 22.77 7.50
N LYS A 166 2.64 23.03 8.21
CA LYS A 166 2.63 23.19 9.68
C LYS A 166 1.73 24.35 10.12
N GLU A 167 1.75 25.45 9.37
CA GLU A 167 0.94 26.65 9.65
C GLU A 167 -0.56 26.45 9.31
N LEU A 168 -0.86 25.45 8.49
CA LEU A 168 -2.21 25.17 8.00
C LEU A 168 -2.88 24.01 8.76
N MET A 169 -2.24 23.40 9.75
CA MET A 169 -2.77 22.25 10.49
C MET A 169 -4.13 22.53 11.13
N ASP A 170 -4.34 23.74 11.64
CA ASP A 170 -5.62 24.15 12.27
C ASP A 170 -6.80 24.19 11.29
N LYS A 171 -6.51 24.23 9.99
CA LYS A 171 -7.53 24.21 8.92
C LYS A 171 -7.80 22.81 8.36
N ASN A 172 -7.23 21.77 8.97
CA ASN A 172 -7.45 20.39 8.54
C ASN A 172 -8.90 19.97 8.75
N LYS A 173 -9.53 19.43 7.69
CA LYS A 173 -10.91 18.94 7.73
C LYS A 173 -11.04 17.46 8.08
N MET A 174 -9.91 16.73 8.08
CA MET A 174 -9.93 15.30 8.35
C MET A 174 -9.74 15.02 9.84
N SER A 175 -10.55 14.15 10.37
CA SER A 175 -10.28 13.49 11.64
C SER A 175 -9.30 12.32 11.38
N GLY A 176 -8.23 12.24 12.18
CA GLY A 176 -7.26 11.14 12.09
C GLY A 176 -5.98 11.48 11.31
N LEU A 177 -5.45 10.49 10.60
CA LEU A 177 -4.07 10.51 10.08
C LEU A 177 -3.86 11.31 8.79
N MET A 178 -4.92 11.70 8.09
CA MET A 178 -4.83 12.39 6.80
C MET A 178 -4.98 13.90 6.93
N PHE A 179 -4.33 14.65 6.01
CA PHE A 179 -4.42 16.12 5.95
C PHE A 179 -5.15 16.56 4.68
N LYS A 180 -6.19 17.40 4.84
CA LYS A 180 -6.99 17.97 3.75
C LYS A 180 -7.54 19.34 4.10
N ILE A 181 -7.37 20.32 3.18
CA ILE A 181 -7.97 21.66 3.27
C ILE A 181 -8.61 22.01 1.92
N ASP A 182 -9.66 22.84 1.91
CA ASP A 182 -10.41 23.18 0.67
C ASP A 182 -9.69 24.18 -0.22
N ALA A 183 -9.24 25.30 0.35
CA ALA A 183 -8.54 26.36 -0.36
C ALA A 183 -7.06 26.30 0.03
N ASP A 184 -6.27 25.54 -0.75
CA ASP A 184 -4.86 25.29 -0.42
C ASP A 184 -3.94 26.30 -1.12
N PRO A 185 -3.37 27.27 -0.38
CA PRO A 185 -2.49 28.28 -0.95
C PRO A 185 -1.13 27.72 -1.41
N ARG A 186 -0.84 26.45 -1.10
CA ARG A 186 0.41 25.77 -1.49
C ARG A 186 0.40 25.28 -2.93
N ILE A 187 -0.78 25.26 -3.58
CA ILE A 187 -0.93 24.77 -4.95
C ILE A 187 -0.39 25.81 -5.94
N ILE A 188 0.37 25.40 -6.94
CA ILE A 188 0.94 26.29 -7.97
C ILE A 188 -0.18 27.03 -8.68
N GLY A 189 -0.11 28.36 -8.66
CA GLY A 189 -1.08 29.26 -9.26
C GLY A 189 -2.30 29.57 -8.38
N SER A 190 -2.35 29.08 -7.13
CA SER A 190 -3.30 29.58 -6.14
C SER A 190 -2.84 30.94 -5.61
N GLY A 191 -3.81 31.83 -5.29
CA GLY A 191 -3.50 33.05 -4.55
C GLY A 191 -3.18 32.75 -3.07
N PRO A 192 -2.83 33.78 -2.28
CA PRO A 192 -2.57 33.63 -0.86
C PRO A 192 -3.76 33.06 -0.06
N ASP A 193 -4.97 33.26 -0.55
CA ASP A 193 -6.23 32.75 0.00
C ASP A 193 -6.57 31.32 -0.48
N GLY A 194 -5.77 30.74 -1.40
CA GLY A 194 -5.99 29.42 -1.98
C GLY A 194 -7.14 29.30 -2.98
N LYS A 195 -7.88 30.38 -3.26
CA LYS A 195 -9.12 30.34 -4.08
C LYS A 195 -8.88 30.36 -5.58
N ARG A 196 -7.76 30.96 -6.03
CA ARG A 196 -7.42 31.02 -7.46
C ARG A 196 -7.07 29.63 -7.98
N LYS A 197 -7.61 29.28 -9.15
CA LYS A 197 -7.33 27.99 -9.81
C LYS A 197 -6.27 28.17 -10.89
N GLY A 198 -5.06 27.66 -10.64
CA GLY A 198 -3.94 27.67 -11.58
C GLY A 198 -3.58 26.29 -12.12
N LEU A 199 -2.36 26.16 -12.67
CA LEU A 199 -1.86 24.91 -13.26
C LEU A 199 -1.88 23.74 -12.25
N GLY A 200 -1.46 23.99 -11.01
CA GLY A 200 -1.46 22.96 -9.97
C GLY A 200 -2.85 22.39 -9.70
N HIS A 201 -3.90 23.24 -9.69
CA HIS A 201 -5.27 22.79 -9.55
C HIS A 201 -5.73 21.95 -10.75
N PHE A 202 -5.38 22.35 -11.97
CA PHE A 202 -5.68 21.57 -13.17
C PHE A 202 -5.06 20.19 -13.10
N LEU A 203 -3.77 20.09 -12.76
CA LEU A 203 -3.07 18.82 -12.63
C LEU A 203 -3.72 17.91 -11.59
N ARG A 204 -4.06 18.45 -10.41
CA ARG A 204 -4.73 17.70 -9.33
C ARG A 204 -6.16 17.30 -9.68
N ALA A 205 -6.93 18.21 -10.27
CA ALA A 205 -8.31 17.95 -10.66
C ALA A 205 -8.43 16.89 -11.76
N SER A 206 -7.45 16.83 -12.66
CA SER A 206 -7.35 15.81 -13.70
C SER A 206 -6.58 14.56 -13.26
N SER A 207 -6.02 14.54 -12.02
CA SER A 207 -5.13 13.50 -11.52
C SER A 207 -3.88 13.26 -12.39
N LEU A 208 -3.56 14.20 -13.27
CA LEU A 208 -2.37 14.12 -14.14
C LEU A 208 -1.06 14.21 -13.32
N ASP A 209 -1.12 14.84 -12.15
CA ASP A 209 0.03 14.92 -11.24
C ASP A 209 0.48 13.53 -10.74
N GLU A 210 -0.38 12.53 -10.75
CA GLU A 210 -0.07 11.18 -10.28
C GLU A 210 0.54 10.25 -11.35
N PHE A 211 0.55 10.66 -12.61
CA PHE A 211 1.07 9.85 -13.71
C PHE A 211 2.53 9.37 -13.53
N PRO A 212 3.47 10.14 -12.97
CA PRO A 212 4.83 9.64 -12.74
C PRO A 212 4.91 8.41 -11.82
N ASN A 213 3.84 8.08 -11.06
CA ASN A 213 3.77 6.84 -10.30
C ASN A 213 3.74 5.58 -11.18
N PHE A 214 3.46 5.70 -12.49
CA PHE A 214 3.62 4.58 -13.42
C PHE A 214 5.06 4.07 -13.47
N TRP A 215 6.05 4.91 -13.18
CA TRP A 215 7.41 4.47 -12.97
C TRP A 215 7.55 3.51 -11.78
N SER A 216 6.87 3.78 -10.68
CA SER A 216 6.82 2.88 -9.52
C SER A 216 6.05 1.59 -9.82
N ILE A 217 5.06 1.66 -10.70
CA ILE A 217 4.34 0.46 -11.20
C ILE A 217 5.28 -0.39 -12.06
N LEU A 218 6.01 0.20 -12.98
CA LEU A 218 6.99 -0.49 -13.84
C LEU A 218 8.10 -1.16 -13.02
N LYS A 219 8.55 -0.52 -11.96
CA LYS A 219 9.52 -1.10 -11.00
C LYS A 219 8.94 -2.23 -10.15
N GLY A 220 7.62 -2.39 -10.13
CA GLY A 220 6.94 -3.37 -9.31
C GLY A 220 6.68 -2.95 -7.85
N ASP A 221 6.96 -1.70 -7.49
CA ASP A 221 6.69 -1.14 -6.16
C ASP A 221 5.19 -0.88 -5.94
N MET A 222 4.46 -0.59 -7.03
CA MET A 222 3.03 -0.29 -7.04
C MET A 222 2.28 -1.15 -8.07
N SER A 223 0.96 -1.09 -8.00
CA SER A 223 -0.01 -1.61 -8.96
C SER A 223 -0.89 -0.46 -9.48
N LEU A 224 -1.59 -0.67 -10.59
CA LEU A 224 -2.59 0.31 -11.04
C LEU A 224 -3.75 0.40 -10.05
N VAL A 225 -4.25 -0.76 -9.58
CA VAL A 225 -5.29 -0.86 -8.56
C VAL A 225 -4.73 -1.47 -7.29
N GLY A 226 -5.03 -0.87 -6.14
CA GLY A 226 -4.57 -1.34 -4.84
C GLY A 226 -4.95 -0.39 -3.72
N THR A 227 -4.36 -0.61 -2.55
CA THR A 227 -4.55 0.27 -1.39
C THR A 227 -3.72 1.54 -1.51
N ARG A 228 -4.15 2.65 -0.90
CA ARG A 228 -3.34 3.87 -0.89
C ARG A 228 -2.10 3.68 0.00
N PRO A 229 -0.88 3.94 -0.51
CA PRO A 229 0.31 3.84 0.31
C PRO A 229 0.33 4.93 1.39
N PRO A 230 0.48 4.58 2.68
CA PRO A 230 0.61 5.56 3.75
C PRO A 230 1.93 6.34 3.67
N THR A 231 1.94 7.54 4.23
CA THR A 231 3.20 8.25 4.53
C THR A 231 3.91 7.55 5.69
N MET A 232 5.19 7.88 5.91
CA MET A 232 5.93 7.36 7.06
C MET A 232 5.24 7.75 8.38
N ASP A 233 4.84 9.03 8.52
CA ASP A 233 4.14 9.54 9.71
C ASP A 233 2.77 8.87 9.96
N GLU A 234 2.05 8.52 8.87
CA GLU A 234 0.80 7.76 8.97
C GLU A 234 1.09 6.32 9.44
N TYR A 235 2.10 5.68 8.86
CA TYR A 235 2.46 4.30 9.16
C TYR A 235 2.96 4.08 10.60
N GLU A 236 3.73 5.03 11.15
CA GLU A 236 4.19 5.00 12.54
C GLU A 236 3.04 4.96 13.56
N LYS A 237 1.87 5.49 13.16
CA LYS A 237 0.67 5.51 13.99
C LYS A 237 -0.30 4.34 13.70
N TYR A 238 0.08 3.41 12.81
CA TYR A 238 -0.76 2.27 12.47
C TYR A 238 -0.82 1.27 13.63
N GLU A 239 -2.03 0.91 13.99
CA GLU A 239 -2.29 -0.25 14.82
C GLU A 239 -2.17 -1.55 14.01
N LEU A 240 -2.21 -2.69 14.69
CA LEU A 240 -1.99 -3.98 14.08
C LEU A 240 -2.94 -4.27 12.90
N HIS A 241 -4.24 -3.97 13.10
CA HIS A 241 -5.26 -4.23 12.08
C HIS A 241 -5.16 -3.31 10.86
N HIS A 242 -4.57 -2.10 11.01
CA HIS A 242 -4.32 -1.21 9.89
C HIS A 242 -3.28 -1.77 8.91
N LYS A 243 -2.36 -2.62 9.40
CA LYS A 243 -1.27 -3.19 8.59
C LYS A 243 -1.77 -4.20 7.55
N SER A 244 -2.96 -4.77 7.75
CA SER A 244 -3.62 -5.62 6.74
C SER A 244 -3.75 -4.95 5.36
N ARG A 245 -3.83 -3.62 5.30
CA ARG A 245 -3.84 -2.85 4.05
C ARG A 245 -2.54 -2.99 3.25
N LEU A 246 -1.46 -3.37 3.89
CA LEU A 246 -0.15 -3.57 3.26
C LEU A 246 0.04 -4.98 2.69
N ALA A 247 -0.96 -5.84 2.79
CA ALA A 247 -0.96 -7.18 2.20
C ALA A 247 -0.85 -7.16 0.67
N ALA A 248 -1.47 -6.17 0.03
CA ALA A 248 -1.41 -5.97 -1.41
C ALA A 248 -0.38 -4.90 -1.79
N LYS A 249 0.08 -4.92 -3.04
CA LYS A 249 0.82 -3.78 -3.57
C LYS A 249 -0.05 -2.53 -3.51
N PRO A 250 0.51 -1.37 -3.12
CA PRO A 250 -0.23 -0.12 -3.16
C PRO A 250 -0.64 0.23 -4.60
N GLY A 251 -1.81 0.84 -4.74
CA GLY A 251 -2.38 1.21 -6.03
C GLY A 251 -2.26 2.70 -6.34
N LEU A 252 -2.25 3.01 -7.64
CA LEU A 252 -2.48 4.37 -8.12
C LEU A 252 -3.94 4.77 -7.86
N THR A 253 -4.87 3.83 -8.01
CA THR A 253 -6.28 3.97 -7.62
C THR A 253 -6.71 2.80 -6.74
N GLY A 254 -7.85 2.94 -6.07
CA GLY A 254 -8.37 1.90 -5.18
C GLY A 254 -9.86 2.08 -4.90
N ILE A 255 -10.45 1.10 -4.23
CA ILE A 255 -11.90 1.03 -4.01
C ILE A 255 -12.44 2.26 -3.27
N TRP A 256 -11.80 2.69 -2.18
CA TRP A 256 -12.24 3.86 -1.42
C TRP A 256 -12.13 5.16 -2.23
N GLN A 257 -11.14 5.27 -3.12
CA GLN A 257 -10.93 6.44 -3.98
C GLN A 257 -12.06 6.62 -4.99
N VAL A 258 -12.68 5.53 -5.43
CA VAL A 258 -13.80 5.57 -6.41
C VAL A 258 -15.18 5.52 -5.77
N CYS A 259 -15.27 5.22 -4.45
CA CYS A 259 -16.53 5.16 -3.73
C CYS A 259 -16.91 6.46 -3.01
N GLY A 260 -16.06 7.50 -3.04
CA GLY A 260 -16.37 8.78 -2.40
C GLY A 260 -15.19 9.41 -1.70
N ARG A 261 -14.10 9.63 -2.42
CA ARG A 261 -12.81 10.19 -1.94
C ARG A 261 -12.94 11.36 -0.95
N SER A 262 -14.02 12.16 -1.07
CA SER A 262 -14.24 13.35 -0.25
C SER A 262 -15.18 13.13 0.93
N ASP A 263 -15.91 12.01 0.93
CA ASP A 263 -17.04 11.81 1.85
C ASP A 263 -16.60 11.02 3.09
N PHE A 264 -15.46 10.33 3.00
CA PHE A 264 -14.88 9.61 4.14
C PHE A 264 -14.11 10.57 5.04
N THR A 265 -14.57 10.71 6.26
CA THR A 265 -13.91 11.46 7.34
C THR A 265 -13.26 10.54 8.38
N ASP A 266 -13.66 9.27 8.40
CA ASP A 266 -13.14 8.24 9.30
C ASP A 266 -12.12 7.34 8.57
N PHE A 267 -10.96 7.16 9.20
CA PHE A 267 -9.89 6.31 8.66
C PHE A 267 -10.25 4.82 8.72
N GLU A 268 -11.05 4.39 9.71
CA GLU A 268 -11.47 3.01 9.85
C GLU A 268 -12.36 2.52 8.69
N GLU A 269 -13.19 3.41 8.14
CA GLU A 269 -13.97 3.09 6.94
C GLU A 269 -13.07 2.83 5.72
N VAL A 270 -11.98 3.60 5.59
CA VAL A 270 -10.98 3.39 4.53
C VAL A 270 -10.28 2.04 4.71
N VAL A 271 -9.90 1.70 5.95
CA VAL A 271 -9.29 0.40 6.29
C VAL A 271 -10.22 -0.76 5.92
N LYS A 272 -11.50 -0.64 6.26
CA LYS A 272 -12.52 -1.66 5.94
C LYS A 272 -12.65 -1.89 4.44
N LEU A 273 -12.78 -0.81 3.66
CA LEU A 273 -12.89 -0.89 2.19
C LEU A 273 -11.64 -1.50 1.54
N ASP A 274 -10.47 -1.11 1.99
CA ASP A 274 -9.21 -1.66 1.48
C ASP A 274 -9.10 -3.16 1.80
N ASN A 275 -9.50 -3.59 3.00
CA ASN A 275 -9.52 -5.01 3.39
C ASN A 275 -10.56 -5.82 2.60
N GLU A 276 -11.74 -5.24 2.34
CA GLU A 276 -12.75 -5.87 1.47
C GLU A 276 -12.21 -6.07 0.05
N TYR A 277 -11.51 -5.07 -0.50
CA TYR A 277 -10.85 -5.18 -1.80
C TYR A 277 -9.83 -6.31 -1.82
N ILE A 278 -8.97 -6.39 -0.81
CA ILE A 278 -7.91 -7.41 -0.72
C ILE A 278 -8.52 -8.82 -0.62
N LYS A 279 -9.53 -9.00 0.24
CA LYS A 279 -10.19 -10.29 0.47
C LYS A 279 -10.96 -10.80 -0.76
N ASN A 280 -11.64 -9.89 -1.45
CA ASN A 280 -12.54 -10.22 -2.57
C ASN A 280 -11.93 -9.90 -3.94
N TRP A 281 -10.61 -9.80 -4.02
CA TRP A 281 -9.93 -9.42 -5.25
C TRP A 281 -10.23 -10.36 -6.42
N THR A 282 -10.53 -9.76 -7.56
CA THR A 282 -10.64 -10.42 -8.86
C THR A 282 -10.18 -9.45 -9.95
N ILE A 283 -9.76 -9.98 -11.10
CA ILE A 283 -9.45 -9.14 -12.28
C ILE A 283 -10.66 -8.27 -12.67
N GLY A 284 -11.88 -8.83 -12.61
CA GLY A 284 -13.11 -8.10 -12.89
C GLY A 284 -13.33 -6.93 -11.94
N LEU A 285 -12.96 -7.06 -10.65
CA LEU A 285 -13.01 -5.97 -9.68
C LEU A 285 -12.01 -4.86 -10.03
N ASP A 286 -10.78 -5.20 -10.42
CA ASP A 286 -9.78 -4.23 -10.86
C ASP A 286 -10.27 -3.45 -12.09
N ILE A 287 -10.80 -4.14 -13.11
CA ILE A 287 -11.38 -3.49 -14.30
C ILE A 287 -12.52 -2.52 -13.91
N LYS A 288 -13.42 -2.95 -13.02
CA LYS A 288 -14.51 -2.11 -12.51
C LYS A 288 -14.00 -0.86 -11.79
N ILE A 289 -12.95 -0.98 -10.97
CA ILE A 289 -12.34 0.14 -10.28
C ILE A 289 -11.68 1.10 -11.29
N ILE A 290 -10.96 0.58 -12.30
CA ILE A 290 -10.35 1.40 -13.36
C ILE A 290 -11.43 2.20 -14.10
N LEU A 291 -12.50 1.55 -14.55
CA LEU A 291 -13.60 2.24 -15.24
C LEU A 291 -14.25 3.31 -14.38
N LYS A 292 -14.52 3.01 -13.10
CA LYS A 292 -15.03 4.02 -12.15
C LYS A 292 -14.03 5.15 -11.94
N THR A 293 -12.73 4.88 -11.88
CA THR A 293 -11.70 5.92 -11.75
C THR A 293 -11.77 6.90 -12.91
N VAL A 294 -11.89 6.41 -14.16
CA VAL A 294 -12.04 7.26 -15.34
C VAL A 294 -13.28 8.16 -15.21
N VAL A 295 -14.43 7.61 -14.79
CA VAL A 295 -15.67 8.38 -14.58
C VAL A 295 -15.48 9.44 -13.49
N VAL A 296 -14.88 9.11 -12.36
CA VAL A 296 -14.63 10.03 -11.24
C VAL A 296 -13.69 11.17 -11.65
N VAL A 297 -12.62 10.86 -12.41
CA VAL A 297 -11.67 11.86 -12.92
C VAL A 297 -12.35 12.80 -13.93
N ILE A 298 -13.11 12.27 -14.89
CA ILE A 298 -13.84 13.09 -15.88
C ILE A 298 -14.91 13.97 -15.20
N ALA A 299 -15.64 13.39 -14.23
CA ALA A 299 -16.67 14.12 -13.46
C ALA A 299 -16.07 15.10 -12.44
N ARG A 300 -14.73 15.12 -12.27
CA ARG A 300 -14.00 15.92 -11.26
C ARG A 300 -14.57 15.78 -9.84
N ARG A 301 -15.13 14.61 -9.51
CA ARG A 301 -15.68 14.33 -8.19
C ARG A 301 -14.55 14.07 -7.21
N GLY A 302 -14.56 14.78 -6.07
CA GLY A 302 -13.58 14.58 -4.98
C GLY A 302 -12.17 15.13 -5.25
N SER A 303 -11.94 15.89 -6.30
CA SER A 303 -10.71 16.68 -6.48
C SER A 303 -10.85 18.03 -5.79
N VAL A 304 -9.86 18.38 -4.99
CA VAL A 304 -9.73 19.69 -4.32
C VAL A 304 -9.02 20.66 -5.23
#